data_c0245d64e551bfeb1f648797f0892d9a
#
_entry.id   c0245d64e551bfeb1f648797f0892d9a
#
_cell.length_a   1.000
_cell.length_b   1.000
_cell.length_c   1.000
_cell.angle_alpha   90.00
_cell.angle_beta   90.00
_cell.angle_gamma   90.00
#
_symmetry.space_group_name_H-M   'P 1'
#
loop_
_entity.id
_entity.type
_entity.pdbx_description
1 polymer ?
#
loop_
_entity_poly.entity_id
_entity_poly.type
_entity_poly.pdbx_seq_one_letter_code
_entity_poly.pdbx_strand_id
1 'polypeptide(L)'
;MTENYLLEVKNVSKSFGVVKALNRIDFNVRPNEIHALCGENGAGKSTLMNILSGVYPYGSYGGEVYYDGELCKFRNVRESEKKNIAIIHQHLALFPALSIAENIFLGNENAKNSVIDWKLTIRRAAELMERVGLHENPETKIRDLGVGKQQLVEICKAISKNVRLLILDEPTAALNDEESALLLELMRKFR
;
A
#
# COMPACT_ATOMS: atom_id res chain seq x y z
N MET A 1 6.92 15.15 27.05
CA MET A 1 6.19 15.28 25.79
C MET A 1 5.99 13.87 25.27
N THR A 2 4.77 13.37 25.20
CA THR A 2 4.49 12.06 24.59
C THR A 2 4.78 12.19 23.09
N GLU A 3 5.76 11.42 22.60
CA GLU A 3 6.02 11.36 21.16
C GLU A 3 4.74 10.87 20.46
N ASN A 4 4.31 11.61 19.43
CA ASN A 4 3.10 11.27 18.68
C ASN A 4 3.50 10.39 17.49
N TYR A 5 3.31 9.08 17.63
CA TYR A 5 3.55 8.12 16.55
C TYR A 5 2.28 7.86 15.74
N LEU A 6 2.41 7.74 14.42
CA LEU A 6 1.34 7.31 13.54
C LEU A 6 1.12 5.79 13.67
N LEU A 7 2.21 5.04 13.76
CA LEU A 7 2.20 3.59 13.94
C LEU A 7 3.13 3.21 15.10
N GLU A 8 2.64 2.39 16.02
CA GLU A 8 3.44 1.77 17.06
C GLU A 8 3.23 0.25 17.03
N VAL A 9 4.31 -0.49 16.99
CA VAL A 9 4.33 -1.95 17.04
C VAL A 9 5.01 -2.34 18.35
N LYS A 10 4.31 -3.10 19.21
CA LYS A 10 4.77 -3.45 20.55
C LYS A 10 4.80 -4.96 20.74
N ASN A 11 6.00 -5.50 20.94
CA ASN A 11 6.24 -6.90 21.28
C ASN A 11 5.55 -7.91 20.33
N VAL A 12 5.47 -7.55 19.02
CA VAL A 12 4.76 -8.37 18.05
C VAL A 12 5.53 -9.64 17.74
N SER A 13 4.83 -10.77 17.85
CA SER A 13 5.38 -12.10 17.62
C SER A 13 4.43 -12.93 16.77
N LYS A 14 4.97 -13.70 15.81
CA LYS A 14 4.20 -14.57 14.92
C LYS A 14 4.97 -15.85 14.64
N SER A 15 4.31 -17.00 14.78
CA SER A 15 4.86 -18.30 14.43
C SER A 15 3.97 -19.02 13.42
N PHE A 16 4.58 -19.80 12.55
CA PHE A 16 3.94 -20.73 11.62
C PHE A 16 4.46 -22.13 11.96
N GLY A 17 3.65 -22.89 12.71
CA GLY A 17 4.11 -24.15 13.29
C GLY A 17 5.33 -23.92 14.19
N VAL A 18 6.44 -24.58 13.87
CA VAL A 18 7.70 -24.46 14.61
C VAL A 18 8.57 -23.27 14.20
N VAL A 19 8.24 -22.62 13.09
CA VAL A 19 9.01 -21.47 12.57
C VAL A 19 8.52 -20.18 13.21
N LYS A 20 9.40 -19.50 13.95
CA LYS A 20 9.12 -18.19 14.54
C LYS A 20 9.50 -17.07 13.56
N ALA A 21 8.52 -16.60 12.80
CA ALA A 21 8.73 -15.59 11.77
C ALA A 21 8.94 -14.16 12.34
N LEU A 22 8.28 -13.83 13.47
CA LEU A 22 8.49 -12.59 14.22
C LEU A 22 8.71 -12.94 15.70
N ASN A 23 9.65 -12.27 16.34
CA ASN A 23 10.00 -12.51 17.73
C ASN A 23 10.13 -11.20 18.51
N ARG A 24 9.05 -10.75 19.17
CA ARG A 24 9.00 -9.55 20.01
C ARG A 24 9.53 -8.32 19.28
N ILE A 25 8.93 -8.04 18.12
CA ILE A 25 9.31 -6.88 17.31
C ILE A 25 8.68 -5.62 17.91
N ASP A 26 9.52 -4.60 18.08
CA ASP A 26 9.14 -3.26 18.51
C ASP A 26 9.69 -2.25 17.50
N PHE A 27 8.83 -1.35 16.99
CA PHE A 27 9.23 -0.17 16.23
C PHE A 27 8.10 0.85 16.15
N ASN A 28 8.45 2.09 15.80
CA ASN A 28 7.53 3.20 15.71
C ASN A 28 7.74 3.97 14.41
N VAL A 29 6.67 4.52 13.84
CA VAL A 29 6.70 5.39 12.66
C VAL A 29 6.01 6.70 13.01
N ARG A 30 6.65 7.84 12.70
CA ARG A 30 6.08 9.17 12.92
C ARG A 30 5.22 9.59 11.72
N PRO A 31 4.29 10.54 11.91
CA PRO A 31 3.64 11.20 10.77
C PRO A 31 4.70 11.84 9.86
N ASN A 32 4.45 11.82 8.55
CA ASN A 32 5.34 12.38 7.54
C ASN A 32 6.77 11.78 7.57
N GLU A 33 6.90 10.50 7.90
CA GLU A 33 8.17 9.77 7.92
C GLU A 33 8.22 8.76 6.78
N ILE A 34 9.37 8.65 6.12
CA ILE A 34 9.72 7.51 5.27
C ILE A 34 10.53 6.55 6.14
N HIS A 35 9.94 5.43 6.49
CA HIS A 35 10.56 4.42 7.33
C HIS A 35 10.97 3.19 6.50
N ALA A 36 12.26 2.88 6.47
CA ALA A 36 12.77 1.71 5.75
C ALA A 36 12.90 0.49 6.68
N LEU A 37 12.23 -0.60 6.31
CA LEU A 37 12.35 -1.89 6.98
C LEU A 37 13.34 -2.78 6.23
N CYS A 38 14.55 -2.94 6.77
CA CYS A 38 15.63 -3.70 6.16
C CYS A 38 15.82 -5.05 6.86
N GLY A 39 16.28 -6.05 6.12
CA GLY A 39 16.58 -7.40 6.62
C GLY A 39 16.72 -8.40 5.50
N GLU A 40 17.34 -9.54 5.79
CA GLU A 40 17.53 -10.63 4.85
C GLU A 40 16.20 -11.26 4.37
N ASN A 41 16.23 -12.03 3.29
CA ASN A 41 15.08 -12.80 2.86
C ASN A 41 14.70 -13.84 3.93
N GLY A 42 13.41 -13.90 4.25
CA GLY A 42 12.92 -14.74 5.35
C GLY A 42 12.98 -14.10 6.76
N ALA A 43 13.52 -12.87 6.92
CA ALA A 43 13.59 -12.19 8.21
C ALA A 43 12.22 -11.76 8.79
N GLY A 44 11.11 -12.05 8.10
CA GLY A 44 9.77 -11.75 8.59
C GLY A 44 9.18 -10.42 8.11
N LYS A 45 9.86 -9.67 7.22
CA LYS A 45 9.37 -8.37 6.69
C LYS A 45 7.93 -8.47 6.17
N SER A 46 7.66 -9.35 5.21
CA SER A 46 6.33 -9.52 4.63
C SER A 46 5.31 -10.07 5.64
N THR A 47 5.76 -10.85 6.64
CA THR A 47 4.89 -11.28 7.75
C THR A 47 4.41 -10.08 8.57
N LEU A 48 5.30 -9.15 8.89
CA LEU A 48 4.97 -7.93 9.59
C LEU A 48 4.02 -7.05 8.76
N MET A 49 4.32 -6.84 7.48
CA MET A 49 3.46 -6.07 6.56
C MET A 49 2.05 -6.68 6.46
N ASN A 50 1.95 -8.01 6.44
CA ASN A 50 0.66 -8.73 6.44
C ASN A 50 -0.13 -8.58 7.75
N ILE A 51 0.53 -8.40 8.88
CA ILE A 51 -0.12 -8.04 10.16
C ILE A 51 -0.66 -6.60 10.07
N LEU A 52 0.16 -5.66 9.62
CA LEU A 52 -0.21 -4.24 9.54
C LEU A 52 -1.35 -3.99 8.56
N SER A 53 -1.41 -4.75 7.46
CA SER A 53 -2.48 -4.67 6.46
C SER A 53 -3.74 -5.47 6.81
N GLY A 54 -3.74 -6.26 7.90
CA GLY A 54 -4.89 -7.08 8.33
C GLY A 54 -5.07 -8.38 7.55
N VAL A 55 -4.09 -8.81 6.74
CA VAL A 55 -4.06 -10.16 6.13
C VAL A 55 -3.95 -11.22 7.23
N TYR A 56 -3.12 -10.98 8.25
CA TYR A 56 -3.13 -11.77 9.47
C TYR A 56 -4.00 -11.05 10.52
N PRO A 57 -5.19 -11.63 10.85
CA PRO A 57 -6.14 -10.95 11.71
C PRO A 57 -5.64 -10.84 13.16
N TYR A 58 -6.18 -9.85 13.88
CA TYR A 58 -5.95 -9.69 15.31
C TYR A 58 -6.27 -10.99 16.06
N GLY A 59 -5.39 -11.39 16.99
CA GLY A 59 -5.45 -12.66 17.72
C GLY A 59 -4.71 -13.82 17.03
N SER A 60 -4.28 -13.67 15.76
CA SER A 60 -3.43 -14.66 15.08
C SER A 60 -1.92 -14.43 15.33
N TYR A 61 -1.57 -13.37 16.05
CA TYR A 61 -0.21 -12.99 16.46
C TYR A 61 -0.24 -12.48 17.89
N GLY A 62 0.91 -12.46 18.57
CA GLY A 62 1.08 -11.87 19.90
C GLY A 62 1.57 -10.43 19.81
N GLY A 63 1.41 -9.67 20.91
CA GLY A 63 1.76 -8.26 20.96
C GLY A 63 0.65 -7.36 20.44
N GLU A 64 0.94 -6.07 20.27
CA GLU A 64 -0.04 -5.04 19.97
C GLU A 64 0.45 -4.12 18.86
N VAL A 65 -0.47 -3.67 18.02
CA VAL A 65 -0.25 -2.66 16.99
C VAL A 65 -1.20 -1.51 17.24
N TYR A 66 -0.66 -0.31 17.38
CA TYR A 66 -1.43 0.91 17.51
C TYR A 66 -1.27 1.77 16.26
N TYR A 67 -2.36 2.35 15.82
CA TYR A 67 -2.39 3.27 14.70
C TYR A 67 -3.15 4.52 15.10
N ASP A 68 -2.49 5.69 14.98
CA ASP A 68 -3.03 6.98 15.42
C ASP A 68 -3.51 6.95 16.90
N GLY A 69 -2.74 6.24 17.75
CA GLY A 69 -3.03 6.03 19.18
C GLY A 69 -4.11 4.99 19.49
N GLU A 70 -4.77 4.40 18.49
CA GLU A 70 -5.81 3.40 18.70
C GLU A 70 -5.28 1.97 18.46
N LEU A 71 -5.62 1.02 19.32
CA LEU A 71 -5.28 -0.39 19.17
C LEU A 71 -5.96 -0.98 17.94
N CYS A 72 -5.15 -1.49 17.00
CA CYS A 72 -5.62 -2.14 15.79
C CYS A 72 -6.12 -3.55 16.06
N LYS A 73 -7.41 -3.79 15.83
CA LYS A 73 -8.04 -5.11 15.93
C LYS A 73 -8.60 -5.56 14.58
N PHE A 74 -7.79 -5.47 13.53
CA PHE A 74 -8.21 -5.80 12.18
C PHE A 74 -8.55 -7.27 12.06
N ARG A 75 -9.73 -7.57 11.52
CA ARG A 75 -10.20 -8.93 11.20
C ARG A 75 -9.89 -9.31 9.76
N ASN A 76 -9.66 -8.33 8.90
CA ASN A 76 -9.39 -8.47 7.47
C ASN A 76 -8.82 -7.17 6.90
N VAL A 77 -8.37 -7.24 5.64
CA VAL A 77 -7.78 -6.11 4.90
C VAL A 77 -8.73 -4.92 4.76
N ARG A 78 -10.06 -5.16 4.63
CA ARG A 78 -11.03 -4.05 4.51
C ARG A 78 -11.06 -3.16 5.75
N GLU A 79 -10.76 -3.71 6.93
CA GLU A 79 -10.75 -2.92 8.17
C GLU A 79 -9.50 -2.03 8.27
N SER A 80 -8.35 -2.48 7.78
CA SER A 80 -7.15 -1.63 7.68
C SER A 80 -7.30 -0.56 6.60
N GLU A 81 -7.90 -0.89 5.45
CA GLU A 81 -8.20 0.08 4.40
C GLU A 81 -9.14 1.21 4.87
N LYS A 82 -10.13 0.90 5.72
CA LYS A 82 -11.01 1.92 6.35
C LYS A 82 -10.26 2.87 7.28
N LYS A 83 -9.11 2.47 7.79
CA LYS A 83 -8.19 3.32 8.57
C LYS A 83 -7.16 4.03 7.67
N ASN A 84 -7.36 4.00 6.35
CA ASN A 84 -6.46 4.62 5.37
C ASN A 84 -5.04 4.02 5.36
N ILE A 85 -4.93 2.72 5.65
CA ILE A 85 -3.71 1.94 5.51
C ILE A 85 -3.81 1.16 4.20
N ALA A 86 -2.83 1.29 3.33
CA ALA A 86 -2.73 0.51 2.11
C ALA A 86 -1.38 -0.19 1.99
N ILE A 87 -1.38 -1.35 1.35
CA ILE A 87 -0.16 -2.10 1.02
C ILE A 87 -0.09 -2.31 -0.49
N ILE A 88 1.09 -2.09 -1.03
CA ILE A 88 1.45 -2.48 -2.40
C ILE A 88 2.41 -3.66 -2.27
N HIS A 89 1.96 -4.82 -2.75
CA HIS A 89 2.74 -6.06 -2.72
C HIS A 89 3.77 -6.10 -3.85
N GLN A 90 4.77 -6.95 -3.73
CA GLN A 90 5.76 -7.24 -4.75
C GLN A 90 5.12 -7.69 -6.08
N HIS A 91 4.02 -8.47 -6.01
CA HIS A 91 3.21 -8.84 -7.18
C HIS A 91 2.06 -7.86 -7.36
N LEU A 92 2.03 -7.21 -8.52
CA LEU A 92 1.02 -6.22 -8.85
C LEU A 92 -0.39 -6.84 -8.90
N ALA A 93 -1.32 -6.23 -8.18
CA ALA A 93 -2.73 -6.65 -8.13
C ALA A 93 -3.57 -5.90 -9.18
N LEU A 94 -3.07 -5.85 -10.43
CA LEU A 94 -3.73 -5.20 -11.55
C LEU A 94 -4.38 -6.23 -12.48
N PHE A 95 -5.47 -5.82 -13.12
CA PHE A 95 -6.16 -6.61 -14.12
C PHE A 95 -5.65 -6.21 -15.52
N PRO A 96 -4.90 -7.09 -16.24
CA PRO A 96 -4.24 -6.74 -17.50
C PRO A 96 -5.20 -6.32 -18.61
N ALA A 97 -6.42 -6.85 -18.61
CA ALA A 97 -7.44 -6.58 -19.62
C ALA A 97 -8.20 -5.27 -19.41
N LEU A 98 -8.12 -4.68 -18.21
CA LEU A 98 -8.74 -3.41 -17.86
C LEU A 98 -7.81 -2.24 -18.13
N SER A 99 -8.38 -1.05 -18.34
CA SER A 99 -7.64 0.20 -18.48
C SER A 99 -7.00 0.66 -17.16
N ILE A 100 -6.13 1.67 -17.24
CA ILE A 100 -5.55 2.35 -16.09
C ILE A 100 -6.68 2.88 -15.19
N ALA A 101 -7.62 3.64 -15.75
CA ALA A 101 -8.72 4.24 -15.00
C ALA A 101 -9.60 3.20 -14.30
N GLU A 102 -9.92 2.09 -14.98
CA GLU A 102 -10.65 0.97 -14.39
C GLU A 102 -9.89 0.33 -13.23
N ASN A 103 -8.58 0.10 -13.38
CA ASN A 103 -7.77 -0.49 -12.32
C ASN A 103 -7.65 0.42 -11.08
N ILE A 104 -7.48 1.74 -11.27
CA ILE A 104 -7.36 2.70 -10.16
C ILE A 104 -8.62 2.68 -9.30
N PHE A 105 -9.81 2.63 -9.91
CA PHE A 105 -11.08 2.73 -9.19
C PHE A 105 -11.81 1.41 -8.99
N LEU A 106 -11.19 0.28 -9.35
CA LEU A 106 -11.78 -1.04 -9.17
C LEU A 106 -12.14 -1.31 -7.71
N GLY A 107 -13.43 -1.60 -7.44
CA GLY A 107 -13.98 -1.78 -6.11
C GLY A 107 -14.25 -0.48 -5.34
N ASN A 108 -14.03 0.68 -5.99
CA ASN A 108 -14.34 2.01 -5.46
C ASN A 108 -14.77 2.94 -6.61
N GLU A 109 -15.68 2.44 -7.44
CA GLU A 109 -16.11 3.08 -8.67
C GLU A 109 -16.81 4.42 -8.41
N ASN A 110 -16.56 5.40 -9.29
CA ASN A 110 -17.30 6.65 -9.29
C ASN A 110 -18.69 6.41 -9.88
N ALA A 111 -19.65 6.04 -9.04
CA ALA A 111 -21.00 5.69 -9.48
C ALA A 111 -22.05 6.63 -8.87
N LYS A 112 -23.12 6.89 -9.65
CA LYS A 112 -24.33 7.56 -9.22
C LYS A 112 -25.53 6.71 -9.58
N ASN A 113 -26.41 6.40 -8.61
CA ASN A 113 -27.55 5.51 -8.80
C ASN A 113 -27.19 4.15 -9.44
N SER A 114 -26.11 3.54 -8.98
CA SER A 114 -25.58 2.26 -9.50
C SER A 114 -25.09 2.28 -10.95
N VAL A 115 -24.92 3.45 -11.54
CA VAL A 115 -24.33 3.64 -12.88
C VAL A 115 -22.97 4.31 -12.74
N ILE A 116 -21.94 3.71 -13.35
CA ILE A 116 -20.57 4.26 -13.32
C ILE A 116 -20.51 5.53 -14.18
N ASP A 117 -20.00 6.60 -13.62
CA ASP A 117 -19.67 7.82 -14.33
C ASP A 117 -18.25 7.70 -14.93
N TRP A 118 -18.18 7.16 -16.15
CA TRP A 118 -16.91 6.97 -16.86
C TRP A 118 -16.17 8.28 -17.12
N LYS A 119 -16.90 9.36 -17.42
CA LYS A 119 -16.30 10.66 -17.67
C LYS A 119 -15.57 11.22 -16.44
N LEU A 120 -16.21 11.08 -15.28
CA LEU A 120 -15.63 11.44 -14.00
C LEU A 120 -14.45 10.51 -13.65
N THR A 121 -14.59 9.21 -13.88
CA THR A 121 -13.57 8.19 -13.60
C THR A 121 -12.30 8.45 -14.40
N ILE A 122 -12.40 8.68 -15.71
CA ILE A 122 -11.26 8.99 -16.59
C ILE A 122 -10.58 10.29 -16.15
N ARG A 123 -11.35 11.35 -15.86
CA ARG A 123 -10.80 12.64 -15.40
C ARG A 123 -10.03 12.48 -14.10
N ARG A 124 -10.61 11.82 -13.08
CA ARG A 124 -9.95 11.58 -11.79
C ARG A 124 -8.72 10.70 -11.92
N ALA A 125 -8.77 9.70 -12.81
CA ALA A 125 -7.60 8.89 -13.11
C ALA A 125 -6.45 9.74 -13.69
N ALA A 126 -6.75 10.60 -14.66
CA ALA A 126 -5.75 11.52 -15.24
C ALA A 126 -5.13 12.45 -14.19
N GLU A 127 -5.94 13.01 -13.26
CA GLU A 127 -5.47 13.85 -12.16
C GLU A 127 -4.50 13.07 -11.22
N LEU A 128 -4.80 11.80 -10.91
CA LEU A 128 -3.94 10.95 -10.09
C LEU A 128 -2.65 10.58 -10.83
N MET A 129 -2.76 10.23 -12.12
CA MET A 129 -1.62 9.90 -12.98
C MET A 129 -0.64 11.08 -13.08
N GLU A 130 -1.13 12.29 -13.25
CA GLU A 130 -0.29 13.50 -13.27
C GLU A 130 0.47 13.69 -11.96
N ARG A 131 -0.19 13.46 -10.80
CA ARG A 131 0.45 13.55 -9.48
C ARG A 131 1.62 12.57 -9.30
N VAL A 132 1.57 11.40 -9.93
CA VAL A 132 2.65 10.40 -9.86
C VAL A 132 3.61 10.46 -11.05
N GLY A 133 3.41 11.38 -12.00
CA GLY A 133 4.25 11.52 -13.19
C GLY A 133 4.02 10.42 -14.23
N LEU A 134 2.84 9.79 -14.25
CA LEU A 134 2.47 8.79 -15.25
C LEU A 134 1.80 9.46 -16.46
N HIS A 135 2.57 9.69 -17.53
CA HIS A 135 2.12 10.34 -18.75
C HIS A 135 1.62 9.31 -19.78
N GLU A 136 0.41 8.77 -19.54
CA GLU A 136 -0.26 7.81 -20.40
C GLU A 136 -1.73 8.20 -20.60
N ASN A 137 -2.41 7.61 -21.60
CA ASN A 137 -3.86 7.74 -21.71
C ASN A 137 -4.53 6.88 -20.61
N PRO A 138 -5.45 7.45 -19.78
CA PRO A 138 -6.15 6.68 -18.75
C PRO A 138 -6.93 5.46 -19.26
N GLU A 139 -7.25 5.42 -20.56
CA GLU A 139 -7.95 4.31 -21.22
C GLU A 139 -6.98 3.22 -21.75
N THR A 140 -5.65 3.43 -21.65
CA THR A 140 -4.65 2.42 -22.00
C THR A 140 -4.81 1.19 -21.11
N LYS A 141 -4.77 0.00 -21.71
CA LYS A 141 -4.86 -1.27 -20.96
C LYS A 141 -3.56 -1.56 -20.23
N ILE A 142 -3.67 -2.15 -19.04
CA ILE A 142 -2.50 -2.47 -18.23
C ILE A 142 -1.51 -3.39 -18.94
N ARG A 143 -1.99 -4.37 -19.73
CA ARG A 143 -1.13 -5.28 -20.48
C ARG A 143 -0.20 -4.58 -21.50
N ASP A 144 -0.55 -3.35 -21.90
CA ASP A 144 0.20 -2.57 -22.90
C ASP A 144 1.26 -1.65 -22.23
N LEU A 145 1.37 -1.71 -20.90
CA LEU A 145 2.31 -0.92 -20.10
C LEU A 145 3.52 -1.75 -19.68
N GLY A 146 4.69 -1.14 -19.64
CA GLY A 146 5.87 -1.69 -18.96
C GLY A 146 5.68 -1.78 -17.42
N VAL A 147 6.49 -2.63 -16.78
CA VAL A 147 6.35 -2.94 -15.33
C VAL A 147 6.44 -1.69 -14.45
N GLY A 148 7.36 -0.76 -14.74
CA GLY A 148 7.50 0.49 -13.99
C GLY A 148 6.24 1.35 -14.05
N LYS A 149 5.60 1.46 -15.22
CA LYS A 149 4.32 2.18 -15.36
C LYS A 149 3.17 1.46 -14.64
N GLN A 150 3.15 0.14 -14.65
CA GLN A 150 2.18 -0.64 -13.87
C GLN A 150 2.35 -0.38 -12.36
N GLN A 151 3.59 -0.26 -11.86
CA GLN A 151 3.86 0.11 -10.47
C GLN A 151 3.27 1.50 -10.13
N LEU A 152 3.41 2.47 -11.02
CA LEU A 152 2.80 3.80 -10.84
C LEU A 152 1.27 3.73 -10.81
N VAL A 153 0.64 2.83 -11.58
CA VAL A 153 -0.82 2.60 -11.51
C VAL A 153 -1.24 2.04 -10.15
N GLU A 154 -0.48 1.10 -9.58
CA GLU A 154 -0.74 0.61 -8.20
C GLU A 154 -0.66 1.73 -7.16
N ILE A 155 0.31 2.63 -7.32
CA ILE A 155 0.43 3.81 -6.44
C ILE A 155 -0.77 4.73 -6.63
N CYS A 156 -1.21 5.01 -7.88
CA CYS A 156 -2.43 5.79 -8.14
C CYS A 156 -3.64 5.16 -7.45
N LYS A 157 -3.79 3.84 -7.54
CA LYS A 157 -4.86 3.07 -6.90
C LYS A 157 -4.83 3.21 -5.37
N ALA A 158 -3.65 3.15 -4.75
CA ALA A 158 -3.50 3.37 -3.33
C ALA A 158 -3.89 4.80 -2.94
N ILE A 159 -3.35 5.81 -3.62
CA ILE A 159 -3.60 7.23 -3.34
C ILE A 159 -5.06 7.60 -3.55
N SER A 160 -5.77 6.97 -4.50
CA SER A 160 -7.21 7.21 -4.73
C SER A 160 -8.07 6.98 -3.48
N LYS A 161 -7.58 6.20 -2.52
CA LYS A 161 -8.24 5.85 -1.26
C LYS A 161 -7.88 6.78 -0.08
N ASN A 162 -7.26 7.94 -0.33
CA ASN A 162 -6.81 8.89 0.71
C ASN A 162 -5.92 8.24 1.79
N VAL A 163 -4.95 7.46 1.35
CA VAL A 163 -4.04 6.71 2.23
C VAL A 163 -3.23 7.65 3.12
N ARG A 164 -3.13 7.31 4.42
CA ARG A 164 -2.28 7.97 5.42
C ARG A 164 -1.02 7.15 5.76
N LEU A 165 -1.09 5.83 5.61
CA LEU A 165 0.05 4.92 5.75
C LEU A 165 0.12 4.03 4.50
N LEU A 166 1.16 4.24 3.70
CA LEU A 166 1.45 3.41 2.52
C LEU A 166 2.59 2.46 2.86
N ILE A 167 2.34 1.17 2.75
CA ILE A 167 3.32 0.11 2.93
C ILE A 167 3.72 -0.40 1.55
N LEU A 168 5.03 -0.46 1.27
CA LEU A 168 5.57 -0.94 0.01
C LEU A 168 6.44 -2.19 0.28
N ASP A 169 6.10 -3.31 -0.34
CA ASP A 169 6.85 -4.57 -0.23
C ASP A 169 7.76 -4.74 -1.45
N GLU A 170 9.06 -4.49 -1.28
CA GLU A 170 10.09 -4.56 -2.33
C GLU A 170 9.73 -3.81 -3.63
N PRO A 171 9.34 -2.52 -3.56
CA PRO A 171 8.72 -1.82 -4.68
C PRO A 171 9.68 -1.58 -5.86
N THR A 172 10.98 -1.78 -5.69
CA THR A 172 12.00 -1.56 -6.74
C THR A 172 12.53 -2.84 -7.36
N ALA A 173 12.06 -4.03 -6.93
CA ALA A 173 12.61 -5.31 -7.36
C ALA A 173 12.52 -5.57 -8.88
N ALA A 174 11.54 -4.98 -9.56
CA ALA A 174 11.30 -5.13 -10.99
C ALA A 174 11.53 -3.83 -11.79
N LEU A 175 12.07 -2.78 -11.16
CA LEU A 175 12.30 -1.47 -11.75
C LEU A 175 13.76 -1.30 -12.17
N ASN A 176 13.99 -0.54 -13.25
CA ASN A 176 15.31 -0.06 -13.61
C ASN A 176 15.73 1.12 -12.72
N ASP A 177 16.96 1.63 -12.88
CA ASP A 177 17.50 2.70 -12.05
C ASP A 177 16.71 4.01 -12.18
N GLU A 178 16.26 4.36 -13.39
CA GLU A 178 15.48 5.58 -13.65
C GLU A 178 14.09 5.50 -12.99
N GLU A 179 13.42 4.36 -13.14
CA GLU A 179 12.11 4.10 -12.53
C GLU A 179 12.21 4.07 -11.00
N SER A 180 13.28 3.49 -10.46
CA SER A 180 13.55 3.46 -9.01
C SER A 180 13.79 4.87 -8.45
N ALA A 181 14.55 5.72 -9.17
CA ALA A 181 14.77 7.10 -8.79
C ALA A 181 13.47 7.91 -8.79
N LEU A 182 12.62 7.72 -9.81
CA LEU A 182 11.30 8.34 -9.89
C LEU A 182 10.41 7.94 -8.72
N LEU A 183 10.37 6.64 -8.37
CA LEU A 183 9.61 6.15 -7.23
C LEU A 183 10.09 6.78 -5.91
N LEU A 184 11.40 6.88 -5.69
CA LEU A 184 11.96 7.51 -4.49
C LEU A 184 11.62 9.00 -4.41
N GLU A 185 11.64 9.71 -5.54
CA GLU A 185 11.21 11.11 -5.62
C GLU A 185 9.72 11.26 -5.28
N LEU A 186 8.89 10.35 -5.80
CA LEU A 186 7.47 10.30 -5.52
C LEU A 186 7.20 10.07 -4.03
N MET A 187 7.89 9.13 -3.39
CA MET A 187 7.79 8.90 -1.94
C MET A 187 8.13 10.16 -1.13
N ARG A 188 9.13 10.93 -1.55
CA ARG A 188 9.47 12.22 -0.91
C ARG A 188 8.38 13.28 -1.05
N LYS A 189 7.63 13.27 -2.17
CA LYS A 189 6.49 14.18 -2.39
C LYS A 189 5.27 13.83 -1.54
N PHE A 190 5.12 12.56 -1.16
CA PHE A 190 3.99 12.06 -0.34
C PHE A 190 4.29 12.02 1.17
N ARG A 191 5.49 12.40 1.54
CA ARG A 191 5.93 12.53 2.92
C ARG A 191 5.26 13.69 3.66
#